data_dd2764217e5ee7bbef47bd5bb729a671
#
_entry.id   dd2764217e5ee7bbef47bd5bb729a671
#
_cell.length_a   1.000
_cell.length_b   1.000
_cell.length_c   1.000
_cell.angle_alpha   90.00
_cell.angle_beta   90.00
_cell.angle_gamma   90.00
#
_symmetry.space_group_name_H-M   'P 1'
#
loop_
_entity.id
_entity.type
_entity.pdbx_description
1 polymer ?
#
loop_
_entity_poly.entity_id
_entity_poly.type
_entity_poly.pdbx_seq_one_letter_code
_entity_poly.pdbx_strand_id
1 'polypeptide(L)'
;GGTNRKVTASRIKTYAGTTINNATANEILTVASTTTELDAEANLTFDGTDLLIGAAGKIQLRDSGLYVASNADGDLDIVSDGTAVDSINIESAGGITLDAGTAASGVIYEDDGTEMLRIHNSSSDVIVEAKVQDKDILFKGDDNGSGVTSLTLDMSEAGQLVLGAHGQIKFPTSANTSTDANVLDDYQEGDLNLSSSQASNFFTGKYTKIGRMVWFTCAGVVPSSGNSATQSLSGLPFAVKDADAELGGDAGGSDNAVGIVAHHSDSGAIAVKFVLDNNATTCKLYQSDNSVATHATFSGDTFNLAGFYTTDA
;
A
#
# COMPACT_ATOMS: atom_id res chain seq x y z
N GLY A 1 33.20 -90.02 -31.18
CA GLY A 1 31.86 -90.19 -30.74
C GLY A 1 31.52 -89.03 -29.77
N GLY A 2 30.83 -88.02 -30.23
CA GLY A 2 30.33 -86.94 -29.36
C GLY A 2 29.16 -87.45 -28.55
N THR A 3 29.31 -87.49 -27.26
CA THR A 3 28.18 -87.77 -26.38
C THR A 3 27.22 -86.59 -26.36
N ASN A 4 26.10 -86.74 -27.06
CA ASN A 4 24.97 -85.82 -26.92
C ASN A 4 24.50 -85.79 -25.46
N ARG A 5 24.95 -84.80 -24.72
CA ARG A 5 24.41 -84.59 -23.36
C ARG A 5 23.00 -84.03 -23.49
N LYS A 6 22.01 -84.77 -23.02
CA LYS A 6 20.64 -84.26 -22.81
C LYS A 6 20.68 -83.11 -21.87
N VAL A 7 20.35 -81.90 -22.33
CA VAL A 7 20.17 -80.73 -21.46
C VAL A 7 18.75 -80.87 -20.90
N THR A 8 18.62 -80.84 -19.57
CA THR A 8 17.29 -80.90 -18.93
C THR A 8 16.53 -79.63 -19.22
N ALA A 9 15.20 -79.69 -19.27
CA ALA A 9 14.35 -78.54 -19.50
C ALA A 9 14.62 -77.38 -18.49
N SER A 10 15.01 -77.73 -17.26
CA SER A 10 15.40 -76.73 -16.27
C SER A 10 16.67 -75.93 -16.62
N ARG A 11 17.65 -76.62 -17.26
CA ARG A 11 18.88 -75.96 -17.75
C ARG A 11 18.59 -75.12 -19.00
N ILE A 12 17.66 -75.52 -19.85
CA ILE A 12 17.20 -74.73 -20.97
C ILE A 12 16.49 -73.51 -20.48
N LYS A 13 15.62 -73.62 -19.44
CA LYS A 13 14.93 -72.48 -18.81
C LYS A 13 15.95 -71.47 -18.22
N THR A 14 17.05 -71.95 -17.62
CA THR A 14 18.11 -71.07 -17.08
C THR A 14 18.84 -70.32 -18.22
N TYR A 15 18.94 -70.91 -19.41
CA TYR A 15 19.58 -70.29 -20.59
C TYR A 15 18.57 -69.56 -21.51
N ALA A 16 17.27 -69.88 -21.43
CA ALA A 16 16.25 -69.43 -22.41
C ALA A 16 15.48 -68.20 -22.01
N GLY A 17 15.66 -67.67 -20.79
CA GLY A 17 14.99 -66.44 -20.45
C GLY A 17 14.85 -66.21 -18.95
N THR A 18 14.90 -64.97 -18.53
CA THR A 18 14.51 -64.50 -17.22
C THR A 18 12.99 -64.76 -17.03
N THR A 19 12.62 -65.36 -15.93
CA THR A 19 11.17 -65.48 -15.59
C THR A 19 10.66 -64.11 -15.15
N ILE A 20 9.57 -63.69 -15.74
CA ILE A 20 8.83 -62.54 -15.27
C ILE A 20 7.63 -63.00 -14.46
N ASN A 21 7.60 -62.64 -13.20
CA ASN A 21 6.52 -63.01 -12.29
C ASN A 21 5.35 -61.99 -12.39
N ASN A 22 4.12 -62.49 -12.31
CA ASN A 22 2.91 -61.68 -12.19
C ASN A 22 2.67 -60.65 -13.31
N ALA A 23 3.27 -60.86 -14.51
CA ALA A 23 3.24 -59.90 -15.57
C ALA A 23 1.84 -59.56 -16.06
N THR A 24 1.48 -58.32 -16.01
CA THR A 24 0.37 -57.67 -16.70
C THR A 24 0.90 -56.66 -17.71
N ALA A 25 0.12 -56.26 -18.69
CA ALA A 25 0.55 -55.30 -19.67
C ALA A 25 0.90 -53.94 -19.01
N ASN A 26 1.97 -53.33 -19.51
CA ASN A 26 2.44 -51.99 -19.13
C ASN A 26 3.13 -51.88 -17.74
N GLU A 27 3.24 -52.97 -16.98
CA GLU A 27 3.96 -52.95 -15.70
C GLU A 27 5.47 -52.81 -15.91
N ILE A 28 6.11 -52.02 -15.03
CA ILE A 28 7.57 -51.90 -14.99
C ILE A 28 8.15 -53.10 -14.25
N LEU A 29 9.22 -53.63 -14.77
CA LEU A 29 9.88 -54.79 -14.18
C LEU A 29 10.99 -54.39 -13.24
N THR A 30 10.99 -54.96 -12.05
CA THR A 30 12.08 -54.84 -11.06
C THR A 30 12.75 -56.19 -10.86
N VAL A 31 13.94 -56.18 -10.27
CA VAL A 31 14.61 -57.43 -9.89
C VAL A 31 13.90 -58.03 -8.66
N ALA A 32 13.40 -59.26 -8.79
CA ALA A 32 12.77 -59.98 -7.72
C ALA A 32 13.72 -60.22 -6.52
N SER A 33 13.21 -60.75 -5.44
CA SER A 33 14.02 -61.15 -4.25
C SER A 33 15.16 -62.16 -4.61
N THR A 34 14.99 -62.88 -5.73
CA THR A 34 16.07 -63.68 -6.33
C THR A 34 16.55 -63.00 -7.60
N THR A 35 17.86 -62.83 -7.77
CA THR A 35 18.49 -62.10 -8.88
C THR A 35 18.33 -62.76 -10.27
N THR A 36 17.64 -63.90 -10.33
CA THR A 36 17.36 -64.67 -11.55
C THR A 36 15.97 -64.48 -12.09
N GLU A 37 15.13 -63.67 -11.41
CA GLU A 37 13.73 -63.42 -11.75
C GLU A 37 13.47 -61.92 -11.78
N LEU A 38 12.46 -61.52 -12.54
CA LEU A 38 11.91 -60.16 -12.56
C LEU A 38 10.50 -60.19 -12.05
N ASP A 39 10.14 -59.25 -11.22
CA ASP A 39 8.76 -59.01 -10.78
C ASP A 39 8.14 -57.84 -11.58
N ALA A 40 6.90 -58.01 -11.99
CA ALA A 40 6.12 -56.95 -12.58
C ALA A 40 5.44 -56.17 -11.46
N GLU A 41 5.58 -54.84 -11.50
CA GLU A 41 5.14 -53.95 -10.44
C GLU A 41 3.75 -53.41 -10.72
N ALA A 42 2.71 -54.00 -10.11
CA ALA A 42 1.32 -53.67 -10.36
C ALA A 42 0.97 -52.16 -10.13
N ASN A 43 1.73 -51.48 -9.26
CA ASN A 43 1.54 -50.05 -8.96
C ASN A 43 2.52 -49.10 -9.65
N LEU A 44 3.38 -49.64 -10.55
CA LEU A 44 4.32 -48.85 -11.32
C LEU A 44 4.21 -49.24 -12.79
N THR A 45 3.49 -48.48 -13.58
CA THR A 45 3.19 -48.85 -14.96
C THR A 45 3.59 -47.73 -15.94
N PHE A 46 3.93 -48.15 -17.18
CA PHE A 46 4.21 -47.24 -18.31
C PHE A 46 3.45 -47.74 -19.55
N ASP A 47 2.49 -46.96 -20.03
CA ASP A 47 1.63 -47.33 -21.16
C ASP A 47 2.18 -46.98 -22.55
N GLY A 48 3.39 -46.43 -22.61
CA GLY A 48 4.05 -45.89 -23.80
C GLY A 48 3.99 -44.36 -23.87
N THR A 49 3.22 -43.71 -23.03
CA THR A 49 3.07 -42.26 -22.94
C THR A 49 3.26 -41.79 -21.48
N ASP A 50 2.53 -42.40 -20.54
CA ASP A 50 2.48 -41.97 -19.14
C ASP A 50 3.10 -42.97 -18.18
N LEU A 51 3.85 -42.51 -17.18
CA LEU A 51 4.33 -43.25 -16.04
C LEU A 51 3.35 -43.06 -14.87
N LEU A 52 2.67 -44.14 -14.49
CA LEU A 52 1.72 -44.14 -13.38
C LEU A 52 2.33 -44.80 -12.16
N ILE A 53 2.30 -44.11 -11.02
CA ILE A 53 2.52 -44.63 -9.68
C ILE A 53 1.16 -44.76 -9.01
N GLY A 54 0.64 -45.98 -8.97
CA GLY A 54 -0.72 -46.26 -8.49
C GLY A 54 -0.80 -46.37 -6.97
N ALA A 55 -2.03 -46.40 -6.46
CA ALA A 55 -2.36 -46.46 -5.04
C ALA A 55 -1.72 -45.34 -4.20
N ALA A 56 -1.23 -45.64 -3.02
CA ALA A 56 -0.52 -44.69 -2.15
C ALA A 56 1.00 -44.63 -2.43
N GLY A 57 1.41 -44.87 -3.69
CA GLY A 57 2.81 -44.83 -4.10
C GLY A 57 3.37 -43.41 -4.04
N LYS A 58 4.68 -43.30 -3.79
CA LYS A 58 5.40 -42.02 -3.68
C LYS A 58 6.64 -42.02 -4.55
N ILE A 59 7.01 -40.84 -5.07
CA ILE A 59 8.37 -40.60 -5.56
C ILE A 59 9.17 -40.10 -4.35
N GLN A 60 9.90 -40.98 -3.68
CA GLN A 60 10.76 -40.63 -2.56
C GLN A 60 12.10 -40.10 -3.07
N LEU A 61 12.54 -39.02 -2.46
CA LEU A 61 13.83 -38.40 -2.74
C LEU A 61 14.66 -38.48 -1.45
N ARG A 62 15.75 -39.30 -1.46
CA ARG A 62 16.70 -39.43 -0.35
C ARG A 62 16.19 -40.18 0.88
N ASP A 63 15.03 -39.85 1.45
CA ASP A 63 14.47 -40.53 2.64
C ASP A 63 12.92 -40.54 2.59
N SER A 64 12.29 -41.13 3.61
CA SER A 64 10.84 -41.35 3.63
C SER A 64 10.00 -40.09 3.90
N GLY A 65 10.62 -39.03 4.43
CA GLY A 65 9.95 -37.76 4.72
C GLY A 65 10.00 -36.74 3.59
N LEU A 66 10.79 -37.02 2.54
CA LEU A 66 10.91 -36.15 1.37
C LEU A 66 10.33 -36.85 0.13
N TYR A 67 9.15 -36.42 -0.33
CA TYR A 67 8.45 -37.08 -1.41
C TYR A 67 7.47 -36.21 -2.18
N VAL A 68 7.10 -36.69 -3.38
CA VAL A 68 5.93 -36.26 -4.13
C VAL A 68 4.93 -37.40 -4.14
N ALA A 69 3.68 -37.13 -3.80
CA ALA A 69 2.63 -38.15 -3.74
C ALA A 69 1.23 -37.56 -4.06
N SER A 70 0.27 -38.44 -4.18
CA SER A 70 -1.16 -38.14 -4.13
C SER A 70 -1.80 -39.09 -3.11
N ASN A 71 -2.47 -38.56 -2.11
CA ASN A 71 -3.10 -39.36 -1.08
C ASN A 71 -4.62 -39.44 -1.25
N ALA A 72 -5.18 -38.65 -2.16
CA ALA A 72 -6.59 -38.64 -2.53
C ALA A 72 -6.76 -38.29 -4.03
N ASP A 73 -7.92 -38.57 -4.59
CA ASP A 73 -8.24 -38.19 -5.97
C ASP A 73 -8.24 -36.64 -6.12
N GLY A 74 -7.43 -36.16 -7.09
CA GLY A 74 -7.28 -34.75 -7.38
C GLY A 74 -6.31 -33.98 -6.44
N ASP A 75 -5.56 -34.71 -5.61
CA ASP A 75 -4.58 -34.15 -4.68
C ASP A 75 -3.15 -34.37 -5.14
N LEU A 76 -2.28 -33.39 -4.92
CA LEU A 76 -0.83 -33.48 -5.17
C LEU A 76 -0.06 -32.86 -4.01
N ASP A 77 0.63 -33.75 -3.27
CA ASP A 77 1.49 -33.37 -2.15
C ASP A 77 2.96 -33.27 -2.58
N ILE A 78 3.60 -32.18 -2.21
CA ILE A 78 5.07 -32.02 -2.22
C ILE A 78 5.48 -31.84 -0.77
N VAL A 79 6.09 -32.84 -0.17
CA VAL A 79 6.34 -32.91 1.27
C VAL A 79 7.83 -32.95 1.55
N SER A 80 8.25 -32.18 2.57
CA SER A 80 9.58 -32.21 3.15
C SER A 80 9.47 -32.20 4.68
N ASP A 81 10.14 -33.11 5.35
CA ASP A 81 10.30 -33.14 6.81
C ASP A 81 11.59 -32.44 7.27
N GLY A 82 12.27 -31.74 6.34
CA GLY A 82 13.47 -30.98 6.61
C GLY A 82 13.19 -29.76 7.48
N THR A 83 14.12 -29.43 8.37
CA THR A 83 14.08 -28.25 9.26
C THR A 83 14.93 -27.09 8.74
N ALA A 84 15.49 -27.19 7.53
CA ALA A 84 16.21 -26.10 6.89
C ALA A 84 15.26 -24.96 6.55
N VAL A 85 15.77 -23.73 6.50
CA VAL A 85 14.97 -22.53 6.23
C VAL A 85 14.26 -22.58 4.87
N ASP A 86 14.87 -23.29 3.91
CA ASP A 86 14.40 -23.46 2.52
C ASP A 86 14.18 -24.94 2.18
N SER A 87 13.47 -25.66 3.04
CA SER A 87 13.17 -27.10 2.85
C SER A 87 12.47 -27.41 1.54
N ILE A 88 11.65 -26.50 1.03
CA ILE A 88 11.08 -26.51 -0.34
C ILE A 88 11.45 -25.21 -1.00
N ASN A 89 12.30 -25.25 -2.02
CA ASN A 89 12.68 -24.11 -2.84
C ASN A 89 12.05 -24.23 -4.22
N ILE A 90 11.29 -23.23 -4.63
CA ILE A 90 10.70 -23.12 -5.98
C ILE A 90 11.34 -21.92 -6.65
N GLU A 91 12.29 -22.17 -7.56
CA GLU A 91 13.06 -21.15 -8.27
C GLU A 91 12.78 -21.21 -9.78
N SER A 92 12.63 -20.05 -10.40
CA SER A 92 12.45 -19.93 -11.84
C SER A 92 13.22 -18.74 -12.39
N ALA A 93 13.95 -18.94 -13.49
CA ALA A 93 14.61 -17.86 -14.23
C ALA A 93 13.60 -16.92 -14.93
N GLY A 94 12.37 -17.36 -15.12
CA GLY A 94 11.25 -16.57 -15.66
C GLY A 94 10.30 -16.12 -14.57
N GLY A 95 9.06 -16.57 -14.62
CA GLY A 95 8.04 -16.31 -13.62
C GLY A 95 7.56 -17.60 -12.95
N ILE A 96 6.90 -17.45 -11.79
CA ILE A 96 6.13 -18.51 -11.14
C ILE A 96 4.67 -18.06 -11.15
N THR A 97 3.81 -18.88 -11.76
CA THR A 97 2.36 -18.66 -11.75
C THR A 97 1.72 -19.61 -10.76
N LEU A 98 0.95 -19.06 -9.84
CA LEU A 98 0.09 -19.82 -8.92
C LEU A 98 -1.35 -19.55 -9.34
N ASP A 99 -1.98 -20.54 -9.96
CA ASP A 99 -3.34 -20.43 -10.50
C ASP A 99 -4.28 -21.37 -9.74
N ALA A 100 -5.24 -20.79 -9.02
CA ALA A 100 -6.28 -21.52 -8.32
C ALA A 100 -7.56 -21.47 -9.14
N GLY A 101 -8.04 -22.62 -9.60
CA GLY A 101 -9.19 -22.73 -10.52
C GLY A 101 -10.52 -22.22 -9.98
N THR A 102 -10.62 -21.89 -8.69
CA THR A 102 -11.84 -21.32 -8.09
C THR A 102 -11.53 -19.99 -7.40
N ALA A 103 -12.31 -18.96 -7.73
CA ALA A 103 -12.13 -17.61 -7.18
C ALA A 103 -12.16 -17.59 -5.64
N ALA A 104 -12.99 -18.41 -5.00
CA ALA A 104 -13.14 -18.43 -3.55
C ALA A 104 -12.00 -19.14 -2.80
N SER A 105 -11.26 -20.03 -3.47
CA SER A 105 -10.15 -20.79 -2.82
C SER A 105 -8.86 -20.02 -2.79
N GLY A 106 -8.42 -19.48 -3.92
CA GLY A 106 -7.21 -18.66 -4.01
C GLY A 106 -5.92 -19.37 -3.62
N VAL A 107 -4.91 -18.58 -3.25
CA VAL A 107 -3.65 -19.02 -2.67
C VAL A 107 -3.71 -18.82 -1.16
N ILE A 108 -3.48 -19.87 -0.42
CA ILE A 108 -3.60 -19.91 1.05
C ILE A 108 -2.20 -20.03 1.65
N TYR A 109 -1.95 -19.24 2.69
CA TYR A 109 -0.83 -19.43 3.60
C TYR A 109 -1.36 -19.95 4.95
N GLU A 110 -0.83 -21.08 5.36
CA GLU A 110 -1.15 -21.71 6.66
C GLU A 110 0.09 -21.81 7.55
N ASP A 111 -0.13 -21.76 8.83
CA ASP A 111 0.86 -22.04 9.86
C ASP A 111 0.27 -23.08 10.82
N ASP A 112 0.90 -24.26 10.86
CA ASP A 112 0.46 -25.42 11.67
C ASP A 112 -1.03 -25.75 11.48
N GLY A 113 -1.47 -25.78 10.22
CA GLY A 113 -2.88 -26.08 9.82
C GLY A 113 -3.86 -24.95 10.11
N THR A 114 -3.40 -23.79 10.52
CA THR A 114 -4.23 -22.60 10.70
C THR A 114 -4.10 -21.69 9.49
N GLU A 115 -5.18 -21.40 8.79
CA GLU A 115 -5.20 -20.45 7.68
C GLU A 115 -4.94 -19.04 8.21
N MET A 116 -3.80 -18.46 7.85
CA MET A 116 -3.38 -17.12 8.29
C MET A 116 -3.73 -16.05 7.27
N LEU A 117 -3.50 -16.33 5.98
CA LEU A 117 -3.67 -15.40 4.87
C LEU A 117 -4.26 -16.11 3.67
N ARG A 118 -5.16 -15.45 2.98
CA ARG A 118 -5.66 -15.87 1.67
C ARG A 118 -5.52 -14.74 0.65
N ILE A 119 -5.03 -15.08 -0.53
CA ILE A 119 -5.06 -14.19 -1.69
C ILE A 119 -5.99 -14.82 -2.71
N HIS A 120 -7.10 -14.16 -2.98
CA HIS A 120 -8.12 -14.66 -3.88
C HIS A 120 -8.80 -13.55 -4.67
N ASN A 121 -9.81 -13.87 -5.48
CA ASN A 121 -10.59 -12.85 -6.16
C ASN A 121 -12.08 -12.93 -5.81
N SER A 122 -12.78 -11.81 -5.97
CA SER A 122 -14.24 -11.75 -5.99
C SER A 122 -14.67 -10.71 -7.03
N SER A 123 -15.47 -11.13 -7.99
CA SER A 123 -15.95 -10.26 -9.08
C SER A 123 -14.82 -9.50 -9.81
N SER A 124 -13.65 -10.14 -9.97
CA SER A 124 -12.40 -9.61 -10.52
C SER A 124 -11.58 -8.68 -9.61
N ASP A 125 -12.03 -8.38 -8.41
CA ASP A 125 -11.21 -7.70 -7.40
C ASP A 125 -10.21 -8.67 -6.78
N VAL A 126 -8.99 -8.20 -6.56
CA VAL A 126 -7.97 -8.93 -5.79
C VAL A 126 -8.19 -8.69 -4.32
N ILE A 127 -8.38 -9.77 -3.57
CA ILE A 127 -8.58 -9.74 -2.12
C ILE A 127 -7.36 -10.34 -1.42
N VAL A 128 -6.82 -9.59 -0.46
CA VAL A 128 -5.80 -10.04 0.49
C VAL A 128 -6.46 -10.08 1.86
N GLU A 129 -6.69 -11.25 2.40
CA GLU A 129 -7.55 -11.46 3.57
C GLU A 129 -6.78 -12.10 4.73
N ALA A 130 -6.72 -11.42 5.89
CA ALA A 130 -6.32 -12.04 7.15
C ALA A 130 -7.45 -12.95 7.64
N LYS A 131 -7.14 -14.21 7.92
CA LYS A 131 -8.17 -15.23 8.24
C LYS A 131 -8.36 -15.45 9.72
N VAL A 132 -7.41 -15.06 10.54
CA VAL A 132 -7.51 -15.22 11.99
C VAL A 132 -8.23 -14.03 12.59
N GLN A 133 -9.27 -14.27 13.38
CA GLN A 133 -10.08 -13.25 14.01
C GLN A 133 -9.22 -12.28 14.83
N ASP A 134 -9.48 -10.97 14.67
CA ASP A 134 -8.83 -9.87 15.41
C ASP A 134 -7.29 -9.85 15.21
N LYS A 135 -6.79 -10.38 14.06
CA LYS A 135 -5.36 -10.31 13.69
C LYS A 135 -5.16 -9.44 12.48
N ASP A 136 -4.12 -8.65 12.55
CA ASP A 136 -3.82 -7.55 11.64
C ASP A 136 -2.99 -7.97 10.44
N ILE A 137 -3.04 -7.15 9.39
CA ILE A 137 -2.06 -7.20 8.31
C ILE A 137 -1.00 -6.12 8.57
N LEU A 138 0.25 -6.56 8.75
CA LEU A 138 1.39 -5.69 9.03
C LEU A 138 2.34 -5.61 7.84
N PHE A 139 2.61 -4.40 7.39
CA PHE A 139 3.68 -4.14 6.43
C PHE A 139 4.94 -3.71 7.18
N LYS A 140 5.96 -4.56 7.11
CA LYS A 140 7.23 -4.38 7.83
C LYS A 140 8.39 -4.24 6.86
N GLY A 141 9.41 -3.55 7.29
CA GLY A 141 10.65 -3.39 6.56
C GLY A 141 11.83 -3.25 7.52
N ASP A 142 12.99 -3.01 6.95
CA ASP A 142 14.22 -2.71 7.68
C ASP A 142 14.63 -1.27 7.39
N ASP A 143 14.88 -0.51 8.46
CA ASP A 143 15.45 0.83 8.38
C ASP A 143 16.81 0.83 9.05
N ASN A 144 17.86 0.77 8.26
CA ASN A 144 19.25 0.80 8.69
C ASN A 144 19.59 -0.27 9.75
N GLY A 145 19.16 -1.51 9.53
CA GLY A 145 19.39 -2.65 10.43
C GLY A 145 18.37 -2.79 11.56
N SER A 146 17.34 -1.96 11.60
CA SER A 146 16.26 -2.02 12.58
C SER A 146 14.93 -2.36 11.92
N GLY A 147 14.28 -3.44 12.37
CA GLY A 147 12.97 -3.82 11.89
C GLY A 147 11.90 -2.79 12.26
N VAL A 148 11.18 -2.26 11.27
CA VAL A 148 10.11 -1.29 11.47
C VAL A 148 8.78 -1.81 10.91
N THR A 149 7.68 -1.49 11.59
CA THR A 149 6.33 -1.62 11.03
C THR A 149 5.95 -0.27 10.43
N SER A 150 5.76 -0.21 9.11
CA SER A 150 5.41 1.01 8.40
C SER A 150 3.91 1.25 8.36
N LEU A 151 3.13 0.17 8.26
CA LEU A 151 1.68 0.23 8.15
C LEU A 151 1.06 -1.00 8.82
N THR A 152 -0.02 -0.78 9.56
CA THR A 152 -0.91 -1.83 10.07
C THR A 152 -2.33 -1.58 9.57
N LEU A 153 -2.96 -2.62 9.05
CA LEU A 153 -4.41 -2.69 8.90
C LEU A 153 -4.95 -3.41 10.14
N ASP A 154 -5.48 -2.64 11.08
CA ASP A 154 -5.96 -3.15 12.37
C ASP A 154 -7.37 -3.68 12.24
N MET A 155 -7.50 -5.02 12.22
CA MET A 155 -8.79 -5.69 12.03
C MET A 155 -9.61 -5.73 13.31
N SER A 156 -8.98 -5.62 14.49
CA SER A 156 -9.69 -5.54 15.77
C SER A 156 -10.45 -4.21 15.94
N GLU A 157 -10.00 -3.16 15.24
CA GLU A 157 -10.61 -1.83 15.21
C GLU A 157 -11.32 -1.54 13.86
N ALA A 158 -11.98 -2.56 13.31
CA ALA A 158 -12.79 -2.48 12.08
C ALA A 158 -12.02 -2.02 10.82
N GLY A 159 -10.74 -2.37 10.72
CA GLY A 159 -9.90 -2.03 9.56
C GLY A 159 -9.26 -0.65 9.64
N GLN A 160 -8.96 -0.18 10.84
CA GLN A 160 -8.23 1.07 11.03
C GLN A 160 -6.86 1.03 10.34
N LEU A 161 -6.52 2.13 9.67
CA LEU A 161 -5.21 2.34 9.08
C LEU A 161 -4.27 2.99 10.10
N VAL A 162 -3.25 2.25 10.57
CA VAL A 162 -2.28 2.75 11.56
C VAL A 162 -0.91 2.88 10.91
N LEU A 163 -0.38 4.10 10.86
CA LEU A 163 1.00 4.36 10.43
C LEU A 163 1.95 4.09 11.60
N GLY A 164 3.13 3.55 11.30
CA GLY A 164 4.17 3.31 12.31
C GLY A 164 4.64 4.60 13.00
N ALA A 165 5.45 4.47 14.05
CA ALA A 165 5.82 5.57 14.97
C ALA A 165 6.37 6.86 14.31
N HIS A 166 6.90 6.77 13.10
CA HIS A 166 7.38 7.90 12.29
C HIS A 166 6.72 7.94 10.92
N GLY A 167 5.59 7.24 10.77
CA GLY A 167 4.85 7.15 9.51
C GLY A 167 4.28 8.50 9.09
N GLN A 168 4.37 8.78 7.79
CA GLN A 168 3.88 10.01 7.18
C GLN A 168 3.12 9.68 5.91
N ILE A 169 2.09 10.49 5.62
CA ILE A 169 1.42 10.47 4.31
C ILE A 169 2.00 11.60 3.48
N LYS A 170 2.66 11.26 2.37
CA LYS A 170 3.17 12.25 1.43
C LYS A 170 2.13 12.49 0.34
N PHE A 171 1.62 13.72 0.28
CA PHE A 171 0.76 14.16 -0.81
C PHE A 171 1.60 14.58 -2.04
N PRO A 172 1.04 14.51 -3.26
CA PRO A 172 1.72 14.99 -4.45
C PRO A 172 1.95 16.50 -4.38
N THR A 173 3.00 16.98 -5.07
CA THR A 173 3.32 18.42 -5.14
C THR A 173 2.33 19.23 -5.96
N SER A 174 1.56 18.57 -6.82
CA SER A 174 0.46 19.16 -7.57
C SER A 174 -0.84 18.52 -7.09
N ALA A 175 -1.80 19.33 -6.72
CA ALA A 175 -3.11 18.85 -6.31
C ALA A 175 -3.76 18.02 -7.43
N ASN A 176 -4.36 16.90 -7.06
CA ASN A 176 -5.24 16.12 -7.91
C ASN A 176 -6.62 16.14 -7.26
N THR A 177 -7.34 17.24 -7.53
CA THR A 177 -8.61 17.54 -6.86
C THR A 177 -9.68 16.52 -7.20
N SER A 178 -10.40 16.04 -6.19
CA SER A 178 -11.56 15.16 -6.30
C SER A 178 -12.86 15.96 -6.14
N THR A 179 -13.89 15.53 -6.86
CA THR A 179 -15.26 16.04 -6.63
C THR A 179 -15.99 15.31 -5.50
N ASP A 180 -15.40 14.26 -4.94
CA ASP A 180 -15.94 13.51 -3.81
C ASP A 180 -15.65 14.26 -2.50
N ALA A 181 -16.71 14.62 -1.77
CA ALA A 181 -16.63 15.39 -0.53
C ALA A 181 -15.97 14.61 0.64
N ASN A 182 -15.77 13.30 0.50
CA ASN A 182 -15.16 12.45 1.55
C ASN A 182 -13.69 12.12 1.27
N VAL A 183 -13.08 12.76 0.27
CA VAL A 183 -11.67 12.56 -0.09
C VAL A 183 -10.79 13.67 0.47
N LEU A 184 -9.73 13.30 1.18
CA LEU A 184 -8.64 14.21 1.55
C LEU A 184 -7.62 14.21 0.40
N ASP A 185 -7.79 15.08 -0.57
CA ASP A 185 -7.05 15.10 -1.84
C ASP A 185 -6.01 16.22 -1.97
N ASP A 186 -6.03 17.19 -1.08
CA ASP A 186 -5.14 18.33 -1.12
C ASP A 186 -4.66 18.73 0.28
N TYR A 187 -3.37 18.56 0.51
CA TYR A 187 -2.67 19.01 1.70
C TYR A 187 -1.38 19.73 1.30
N GLN A 188 -1.24 20.97 1.73
CA GLN A 188 -0.06 21.77 1.47
C GLN A 188 0.35 22.60 2.69
N GLU A 189 1.63 22.70 2.93
CA GLU A 189 2.22 23.64 3.87
C GLU A 189 3.27 24.51 3.15
N GLY A 190 3.41 25.74 3.58
CA GLY A 190 4.37 26.61 2.97
C GLY A 190 4.60 27.92 3.72
N ASP A 191 5.49 28.72 3.16
CA ASP A 191 5.79 30.05 3.64
C ASP A 191 4.75 31.06 3.15
N LEU A 192 4.26 31.88 4.07
CA LEU A 192 3.44 33.04 3.75
C LEU A 192 4.32 34.28 3.80
N ASN A 193 4.36 35.04 2.69
CA ASN A 193 5.13 36.26 2.56
C ASN A 193 4.25 37.35 1.97
N LEU A 194 3.78 38.28 2.81
CA LEU A 194 2.97 39.37 2.33
C LEU A 194 3.81 40.62 2.05
N SER A 195 3.52 41.24 0.95
CA SER A 195 4.19 42.44 0.43
C SER A 195 3.19 43.54 0.18
N SER A 196 3.66 44.79 0.20
CA SER A 196 2.90 45.96 -0.29
C SER A 196 3.70 46.70 -1.37
N SER A 197 3.12 47.75 -1.91
CA SER A 197 3.84 48.67 -2.81
C SER A 197 5.03 49.37 -2.14
N GLN A 198 5.13 49.32 -0.81
CA GLN A 198 6.18 50.00 -0.02
C GLN A 198 7.36 49.07 0.30
N ALA A 199 7.10 47.76 0.50
CA ALA A 199 8.11 46.79 0.83
C ALA A 199 7.69 45.37 0.45
N SER A 200 8.68 44.54 0.13
CA SER A 200 8.49 43.13 -0.12
C SER A 200 8.67 42.32 1.16
N ASN A 201 7.84 41.27 1.33
CA ASN A 201 7.98 40.26 2.39
C ASN A 201 8.10 40.83 3.81
N PHE A 202 7.37 41.88 4.14
CA PHE A 202 7.47 42.47 5.47
C PHE A 202 6.57 41.80 6.52
N PHE A 203 5.54 41.03 6.11
CA PHE A 203 4.89 40.04 6.96
C PHE A 203 5.32 38.65 6.47
N THR A 204 5.89 37.86 7.36
CA THR A 204 6.35 36.50 7.07
C THR A 204 5.70 35.52 8.04
N GLY A 205 5.39 34.34 7.56
CA GLY A 205 4.73 33.32 8.34
C GLY A 205 4.59 32.00 7.63
N LYS A 206 3.58 31.25 8.02
CA LYS A 206 3.28 29.93 7.49
C LYS A 206 1.81 29.81 7.15
N TYR A 207 1.53 28.92 6.21
CA TYR A 207 0.15 28.48 5.95
C TYR A 207 0.07 26.95 5.92
N THR A 208 -1.13 26.44 6.17
CA THR A 208 -1.53 25.05 5.96
C THR A 208 -2.83 25.05 5.19
N LYS A 209 -2.89 24.31 4.08
CA LYS A 209 -4.10 24.08 3.28
C LYS A 209 -4.54 22.63 3.45
N ILE A 210 -5.82 22.43 3.72
CA ILE A 210 -6.47 21.10 3.73
C ILE A 210 -7.76 21.21 2.92
N GLY A 211 -7.80 20.52 1.79
CA GLY A 211 -8.88 20.71 0.84
C GLY A 211 -9.00 22.17 0.40
N ARG A 212 -10.15 22.77 0.60
CA ARG A 212 -10.40 24.20 0.27
C ARG A 212 -10.06 25.19 1.39
N MET A 213 -9.78 24.72 2.60
CA MET A 213 -9.51 25.58 3.76
C MET A 213 -8.02 25.90 3.86
N VAL A 214 -7.71 27.17 3.95
CA VAL A 214 -6.35 27.71 4.19
C VAL A 214 -6.31 28.38 5.53
N TRP A 215 -5.46 27.87 6.44
CA TRP A 215 -5.11 28.53 7.70
C TRP A 215 -3.76 29.20 7.57
N PHE A 216 -3.58 30.35 8.18
CA PHE A 216 -2.30 31.04 8.16
C PHE A 216 -2.03 31.82 9.45
N THR A 217 -0.76 32.00 9.71
CA THR A 217 -0.25 32.95 10.72
C THR A 217 0.95 33.69 10.15
N CYS A 218 1.04 34.98 10.40
CA CYS A 218 2.24 35.76 10.04
C CYS A 218 2.45 36.93 11.00
N ALA A 219 3.69 37.42 11.01
CA ALA A 219 4.07 38.57 11.81
C ALA A 219 5.00 39.49 11.03
N GLY A 220 4.98 40.77 11.35
CA GLY A 220 5.87 41.71 10.72
C GLY A 220 5.64 43.16 11.18
N VAL A 221 6.41 44.04 10.60
CA VAL A 221 6.36 45.47 10.89
C VAL A 221 5.95 46.22 9.61
N VAL A 222 4.89 47.02 9.71
CA VAL A 222 4.49 47.88 8.60
C VAL A 222 5.62 48.90 8.32
N PRO A 223 6.09 49.03 7.07
CA PRO A 223 7.15 49.98 6.77
C PRO A 223 6.78 51.40 7.15
N SER A 224 7.73 52.15 7.68
CA SER A 224 7.53 53.57 8.03
C SER A 224 7.22 54.40 6.79
N SER A 225 6.06 55.05 6.78
CA SER A 225 5.58 55.84 5.62
C SER A 225 4.60 56.91 6.05
N GLY A 226 4.69 58.07 5.46
CA GLY A 226 3.68 59.13 5.55
C GLY A 226 2.66 59.14 4.38
N ASN A 227 2.66 58.09 3.55
CA ASN A 227 1.83 58.02 2.36
C ASN A 227 0.39 57.71 2.71
N SER A 228 -0.55 58.45 2.12
CA SER A 228 -2.00 58.30 2.30
C SER A 228 -2.62 57.23 1.37
N ALA A 229 -1.85 56.52 0.57
CA ALA A 229 -2.36 55.40 -0.25
C ALA A 229 -2.83 54.23 0.60
N THR A 230 -3.79 53.51 0.13
CA THR A 230 -4.35 52.31 0.81
C THR A 230 -3.28 51.26 1.10
N GLN A 231 -3.27 50.74 2.31
CA GLN A 231 -2.42 49.61 2.71
C GLN A 231 -3.02 48.30 2.18
N SER A 232 -2.75 48.01 0.92
CA SER A 232 -3.07 46.71 0.31
C SER A 232 -1.86 45.79 0.39
N LEU A 233 -2.11 44.57 0.80
CA LEU A 233 -1.11 43.49 0.93
C LEU A 233 -1.38 42.46 -0.15
N SER A 234 -0.33 41.95 -0.75
CA SER A 234 -0.37 40.84 -1.73
C SER A 234 0.53 39.71 -1.29
N GLY A 235 0.28 38.48 -1.79
CA GLY A 235 1.11 37.32 -1.49
C GLY A 235 0.38 36.24 -0.70
N LEU A 236 -0.94 36.25 -0.61
CA LEU A 236 -1.69 35.08 -0.17
C LEU A 236 -1.38 33.90 -1.11
N PRO A 237 -1.17 32.70 -0.58
CA PRO A 237 -0.72 31.55 -1.37
C PRO A 237 -1.76 31.09 -2.41
N PHE A 238 -3.04 31.36 -2.14
CA PHE A 238 -4.18 30.98 -3.00
C PHE A 238 -5.15 32.15 -3.09
N ALA A 239 -5.89 32.22 -4.19
CA ALA A 239 -6.98 33.17 -4.33
C ALA A 239 -8.07 32.87 -3.30
N VAL A 240 -8.55 33.89 -2.65
CA VAL A 240 -9.69 33.81 -1.72
C VAL A 240 -10.94 33.52 -2.54
N LYS A 241 -11.70 32.49 -2.19
CA LYS A 241 -12.97 32.21 -2.82
C LYS A 241 -14.00 33.27 -2.47
N ASP A 242 -14.85 33.60 -3.44
CA ASP A 242 -15.96 34.48 -3.20
C ASP A 242 -16.95 33.88 -2.21
N ALA A 243 -17.07 34.48 -1.03
CA ALA A 243 -17.95 33.99 0.03
C ALA A 243 -19.43 34.05 -0.37
N ASP A 244 -19.82 35.00 -1.23
CA ASP A 244 -21.20 35.13 -1.73
C ASP A 244 -21.64 33.89 -2.52
N ALA A 245 -20.73 33.28 -3.26
CA ALA A 245 -21.00 32.09 -4.05
C ALA A 245 -21.22 30.83 -3.18
N GLU A 246 -20.65 30.78 -1.97
CA GLU A 246 -20.79 29.63 -1.06
C GLU A 246 -21.96 29.74 -0.08
N LEU A 247 -22.29 30.93 0.36
CA LEU A 247 -23.29 31.16 1.39
C LEU A 247 -24.68 31.49 0.82
N GLY A 248 -24.85 31.51 -0.49
CA GLY A 248 -26.10 31.87 -1.16
C GLY A 248 -26.51 33.29 -0.88
N GLY A 249 -25.53 34.15 -0.71
CA GLY A 249 -25.69 35.47 -0.18
C GLY A 249 -26.24 36.51 -1.13
N ASP A 250 -26.58 37.63 -0.55
CA ASP A 250 -27.22 38.79 -1.15
C ASP A 250 -26.26 39.51 -2.08
N ALA A 251 -26.69 39.71 -3.30
CA ALA A 251 -25.91 40.36 -4.33
C ALA A 251 -25.60 41.80 -3.95
N GLY A 252 -24.40 42.10 -3.49
CA GLY A 252 -23.91 43.45 -3.37
C GLY A 252 -23.06 43.82 -2.18
N GLY A 253 -22.71 42.88 -1.32
CA GLY A 253 -21.76 43.09 -0.23
C GLY A 253 -20.35 42.62 -0.62
N SER A 254 -19.32 43.37 -0.30
CA SER A 254 -17.95 42.86 -0.28
C SER A 254 -17.79 41.97 0.97
N ASP A 255 -18.38 40.78 0.90
CA ASP A 255 -18.31 39.80 2.00
C ASP A 255 -16.94 39.12 1.92
N ASN A 256 -16.00 39.78 2.49
CA ASN A 256 -14.62 39.37 2.55
C ASN A 256 -14.43 38.42 3.72
N ALA A 257 -13.68 37.36 3.54
CA ALA A 257 -13.21 36.55 4.65
C ALA A 257 -12.42 37.42 5.63
N VAL A 258 -12.63 37.23 6.92
CA VAL A 258 -12.01 38.07 7.97
C VAL A 258 -10.92 37.30 8.68
N GLY A 259 -9.71 37.80 8.63
CA GLY A 259 -8.63 37.37 9.49
C GLY A 259 -8.67 38.07 10.84
N ILE A 260 -7.93 37.55 11.79
CA ILE A 260 -7.80 38.07 13.15
C ILE A 260 -6.45 38.78 13.27
N VAL A 261 -6.46 40.00 13.81
CA VAL A 261 -5.24 40.62 14.31
C VAL A 261 -5.06 40.20 15.76
N ALA A 262 -4.08 39.32 15.98
CA ALA A 262 -3.80 38.76 17.29
C ALA A 262 -3.03 39.71 18.21
N HIS A 263 -2.23 40.61 17.62
CA HIS A 263 -1.45 41.62 18.35
C HIS A 263 -1.17 42.81 17.43
N HIS A 264 -1.16 44.00 18.02
CA HIS A 264 -0.77 45.26 17.42
C HIS A 264 0.01 46.10 18.44
N SER A 265 1.12 46.70 18.03
CA SER A 265 2.03 47.39 18.98
C SER A 265 1.64 48.79 19.36
N ASP A 266 0.66 49.42 18.67
CA ASP A 266 0.20 50.76 18.98
C ASP A 266 -0.66 50.77 20.24
N SER A 267 -0.24 51.57 21.24
CA SER A 267 -0.96 51.75 22.49
C SER A 267 -2.23 52.59 22.37
N GLY A 268 -2.49 53.16 21.19
CA GLY A 268 -3.72 53.94 20.88
C GLY A 268 -4.93 53.11 20.52
N ALA A 269 -4.77 51.79 20.57
CA ALA A 269 -5.77 50.72 20.50
C ALA A 269 -6.99 50.98 19.61
N ILE A 270 -6.78 50.91 18.34
CA ILE A 270 -7.87 50.77 17.38
C ILE A 270 -7.94 49.29 17.02
N ALA A 271 -9.10 48.65 17.27
CA ALA A 271 -9.34 47.30 16.81
C ALA A 271 -9.15 47.25 15.26
N VAL A 272 -8.26 46.41 14.80
CA VAL A 272 -7.91 46.32 13.38
C VAL A 272 -8.54 45.04 12.81
N LYS A 273 -9.16 45.18 11.64
CA LYS A 273 -9.60 44.03 10.87
C LYS A 273 -8.55 43.75 9.78
N PHE A 274 -8.30 42.51 9.58
CA PHE A 274 -7.58 41.99 8.41
C PHE A 274 -8.63 41.38 7.46
N VAL A 275 -8.79 41.96 6.29
CA VAL A 275 -9.86 41.61 5.36
C VAL A 275 -9.24 41.10 4.07
N LEU A 276 -9.66 39.92 3.65
CA LEU A 276 -9.22 39.25 2.44
C LEU A 276 -10.09 39.67 1.26
N ASP A 277 -9.47 40.02 0.13
CA ASP A 277 -10.20 40.42 -1.06
C ASP A 277 -10.71 39.20 -1.84
N ASN A 278 -12.00 39.14 -2.16
CA ASN A 278 -12.62 38.06 -2.93
C ASN A 278 -11.98 37.89 -4.31
N ASN A 279 -11.84 36.64 -4.74
CA ASN A 279 -11.23 36.23 -6.01
C ASN A 279 -9.80 36.77 -6.23
N ALA A 280 -9.08 37.08 -5.17
CA ALA A 280 -7.77 37.68 -5.21
C ALA A 280 -6.79 37.04 -4.20
N THR A 281 -5.51 37.27 -4.41
CA THR A 281 -4.43 36.93 -3.46
C THR A 281 -4.01 38.15 -2.64
N THR A 282 -4.94 39.07 -2.42
CA THR A 282 -4.72 40.33 -1.72
C THR A 282 -5.61 40.48 -0.48
N CYS A 283 -5.18 41.35 0.40
CA CYS A 283 -5.91 41.67 1.63
C CYS A 283 -5.59 43.09 2.10
N LYS A 284 -6.38 43.60 3.05
CA LYS A 284 -6.25 44.95 3.55
C LYS A 284 -6.37 44.99 5.07
N LEU A 285 -5.72 45.97 5.68
CA LEU A 285 -5.94 46.32 7.06
C LEU A 285 -7.01 47.40 7.16
N TYR A 286 -7.93 47.27 8.10
CA TYR A 286 -8.99 48.22 8.38
C TYR A 286 -8.89 48.74 9.82
N GLN A 287 -9.26 49.99 9.99
CA GLN A 287 -9.39 50.62 11.27
C GLN A 287 -10.70 50.23 11.97
N SER A 288 -10.86 50.59 13.24
CA SER A 288 -12.05 50.28 14.03
C SER A 288 -13.33 50.96 13.51
N ASP A 289 -13.20 52.05 12.78
CA ASP A 289 -14.30 52.76 12.16
C ASP A 289 -14.70 52.20 10.78
N ASN A 290 -14.16 51.03 10.41
CA ASN A 290 -14.31 50.40 9.12
C ASN A 290 -13.68 51.14 7.93
N SER A 291 -12.87 52.16 8.16
CA SER A 291 -12.08 52.76 7.08
C SER A 291 -10.87 51.90 6.73
N VAL A 292 -10.53 51.82 5.44
CA VAL A 292 -9.33 51.13 5.00
C VAL A 292 -8.09 51.90 5.49
N ALA A 293 -7.15 51.19 6.11
CA ALA A 293 -5.91 51.80 6.56
C ALA A 293 -5.05 52.28 5.38
N THR A 294 -4.37 53.38 5.58
CA THR A 294 -3.34 53.88 4.68
C THR A 294 -1.96 53.45 5.12
N HIS A 295 -0.95 53.62 4.28
CA HIS A 295 0.44 53.37 4.70
C HIS A 295 0.86 54.21 5.90
N ALA A 296 0.32 55.42 6.09
CA ALA A 296 0.60 56.28 7.22
C ALA A 296 -0.11 55.85 8.51
N THR A 297 -1.26 55.11 8.41
CA THR A 297 -2.09 54.75 9.55
C THR A 297 -1.36 53.91 10.58
N PHE A 298 -0.60 52.92 10.10
CA PHE A 298 0.12 51.96 10.96
C PHE A 298 1.63 52.00 10.70
N SER A 299 2.14 53.14 10.34
CA SER A 299 3.55 53.35 9.99
C SER A 299 4.50 52.96 11.14
N GLY A 300 5.26 51.91 10.95
CA GLY A 300 6.23 51.42 11.95
C GLY A 300 5.64 50.43 12.97
N ASP A 301 4.35 50.11 12.89
CA ASP A 301 3.66 49.23 13.83
C ASP A 301 3.96 47.77 13.54
N THR A 302 4.01 46.98 14.60
CA THR A 302 4.16 45.53 14.55
C THR A 302 2.81 44.86 14.65
N PHE A 303 2.57 43.86 13.79
CA PHE A 303 1.36 43.04 13.79
C PHE A 303 1.69 41.56 13.87
N ASN A 304 0.86 40.82 14.58
CA ASN A 304 0.68 39.38 14.45
C ASN A 304 -0.70 39.13 13.88
N LEU A 305 -0.74 38.46 12.74
CA LEU A 305 -1.97 38.16 12.00
C LEU A 305 -2.20 36.67 11.98
N ALA A 306 -3.43 36.27 12.14
CA ALA A 306 -3.85 34.89 11.95
C ALA A 306 -5.23 34.85 11.29
N GLY A 307 -5.51 33.81 10.54
CA GLY A 307 -6.79 33.68 9.90
C GLY A 307 -6.96 32.39 9.13
N PHE A 308 -8.11 32.27 8.53
CA PHE A 308 -8.43 31.23 7.58
C PHE A 308 -9.34 31.77 6.49
N TYR A 309 -9.29 31.11 5.35
CA TYR A 309 -10.19 31.39 4.23
C TYR A 309 -10.39 30.15 3.38
N THR A 310 -11.39 30.19 2.51
CA THR A 310 -11.59 29.15 1.51
C THR A 310 -11.00 29.58 0.18
N THR A 311 -10.54 28.62 -0.59
CA THR A 311 -10.07 28.78 -1.98
C THR A 311 -10.80 27.77 -2.86
N ASP A 312 -10.75 27.97 -4.17
CA ASP A 312 -11.18 26.93 -5.09
C ASP A 312 -10.25 25.72 -5.00
N ALA A 313 -10.84 24.54 -5.17
CA ALA A 313 -10.11 23.28 -5.10
C ALA A 313 -9.19 23.10 -6.33
#